data_02d162f565d71bfedcd0f3e5cbd6d89b
#
_entry.id   02d162f565d71bfedcd0f3e5cbd6d89b
#
_cell.length_a   1.000
_cell.length_b   1.000
_cell.length_c   1.000
_cell.angle_alpha   90.00
_cell.angle_beta   90.00
_cell.angle_gamma   90.00
#
_symmetry.space_group_name_H-M   'P 1'
#
loop_
_entity.id
_entity.type
_entity.pdbx_description
1 polymer ?
#
loop_
_entity_poly.entity_id
_entity_poly.type
_entity_poly.pdbx_seq_one_letter_code
_entity_poly.pdbx_strand_id
1 'polypeptide(L)'
;MKRKWWHDKVAYQIYPKSFLDTNGDGIGDLKGIISKLDYLKELGIDIIWLSPVYESPFVDQGYDISDYYDIDPRFGTMADMDELIAEAKKRDMYILMDLVVNHCSDEHEWFKKACEDPDGKYGNFFYLRDKKEGELPTNWRSYFGGPVWEDLPGTNKQYLHVFHKKQPDLNWENPEVREEVYKNINWWLDKGLGGFRIDAIINIKKALPMHDYEPDREDGLCSIRKMLKEAKGIGDFLGEMRDRTFKKYDAFSVGEVFDEKDEEIPDFI
;
A
#
# COMPACT_ATOMS: atom_id res chain seq x y z
N MET A 1 -28.35 -9.21 -2.82
CA MET A 1 -26.99 -9.07 -3.40
C MET A 1 -26.61 -10.37 -4.11
N LYS A 2 -26.02 -10.34 -5.31
CA LYS A 2 -25.59 -11.57 -6.00
C LYS A 2 -24.39 -12.17 -5.25
N ARG A 3 -24.45 -13.50 -4.96
CA ARG A 3 -23.36 -14.20 -4.25
C ARG A 3 -22.08 -14.13 -5.07
N LYS A 4 -20.97 -13.79 -4.41
CA LYS A 4 -19.64 -13.73 -4.97
C LYS A 4 -18.83 -14.97 -4.58
N TRP A 5 -17.80 -15.30 -5.34
CA TRP A 5 -17.00 -16.52 -5.12
C TRP A 5 -16.31 -16.56 -3.74
N TRP A 6 -16.04 -15.40 -3.15
CA TRP A 6 -15.35 -15.31 -1.85
C TRP A 6 -16.24 -15.36 -0.61
N HIS A 7 -17.59 -15.34 -0.77
CA HIS A 7 -18.51 -15.25 0.38
C HIS A 7 -18.45 -16.46 1.33
N ASP A 8 -17.95 -17.61 0.86
CA ASP A 8 -17.82 -18.84 1.68
C ASP A 8 -16.37 -19.26 1.85
N LYS A 9 -15.44 -18.36 1.61
CA LYS A 9 -14.00 -18.64 1.64
C LYS A 9 -13.39 -18.19 2.96
N VAL A 10 -12.42 -18.96 3.44
CA VAL A 10 -11.62 -18.63 4.62
C VAL A 10 -10.30 -18.05 4.17
N ALA A 11 -9.99 -16.82 4.59
CA ALA A 11 -8.73 -16.16 4.33
C ALA A 11 -7.77 -16.33 5.51
N TYR A 12 -6.50 -16.56 5.21
CA TYR A 12 -5.41 -16.69 6.17
C TYR A 12 -4.23 -15.82 5.75
N GLN A 13 -3.75 -14.98 6.66
CA GLN A 13 -2.57 -14.17 6.42
C GLN A 13 -1.30 -15.00 6.61
N ILE A 14 -0.39 -14.92 5.66
CA ILE A 14 0.99 -15.39 5.80
C ILE A 14 1.92 -14.18 5.81
N TYR A 15 2.74 -14.10 6.85
CA TYR A 15 3.90 -13.22 6.89
C TYR A 15 5.11 -14.00 6.35
N PRO A 16 5.50 -13.84 5.06
CA PRO A 16 6.45 -14.73 4.41
C PRO A 16 7.76 -14.85 5.16
N LYS A 17 8.31 -13.73 5.66
CA LYS A 17 9.56 -13.65 6.39
C LYS A 17 9.70 -14.66 7.54
N SER A 18 8.59 -14.98 8.22
CA SER A 18 8.59 -15.85 9.41
C SER A 18 7.84 -17.16 9.22
N PHE A 19 7.41 -17.51 8.00
CA PHE A 19 6.57 -18.68 7.76
C PHE A 19 7.37 -19.97 7.62
N LEU A 20 8.22 -20.08 6.60
CA LEU A 20 9.09 -21.23 6.37
C LEU A 20 10.29 -20.84 5.50
N ASP A 21 11.47 -21.00 6.03
CA ASP A 21 12.76 -20.84 5.37
C ASP A 21 13.15 -22.15 4.70
N THR A 22 13.35 -22.15 3.38
CA THR A 22 13.75 -23.35 2.63
C THR A 22 15.21 -23.35 2.22
N ASN A 23 15.90 -22.23 2.29
CA ASN A 23 17.30 -22.06 1.86
C ASN A 23 18.29 -21.99 3.03
N GLY A 24 17.79 -21.80 4.28
CA GLY A 24 18.59 -21.78 5.48
C GLY A 24 19.23 -20.42 5.81
N ASP A 25 18.70 -19.32 5.25
CA ASP A 25 19.21 -17.96 5.50
C ASP A 25 18.56 -17.24 6.69
N GLY A 26 17.59 -17.89 7.33
CA GLY A 26 16.84 -17.36 8.48
C GLY A 26 15.61 -16.53 8.07
N ILE A 27 15.27 -16.45 6.79
CA ILE A 27 14.12 -15.72 6.24
C ILE A 27 13.21 -16.71 5.53
N GLY A 28 11.93 -16.71 5.86
CA GLY A 28 10.94 -17.52 5.13
C GLY A 28 10.75 -17.02 3.70
N ASP A 29 10.41 -17.93 2.79
CA ASP A 29 10.39 -17.67 1.36
C ASP A 29 9.12 -18.21 0.66
N LEU A 30 8.94 -17.85 -0.63
CA LEU A 30 7.78 -18.28 -1.43
C LEU A 30 7.76 -19.80 -1.62
N LYS A 31 8.92 -20.45 -1.74
CA LYS A 31 9.02 -21.93 -1.85
C LYS A 31 8.57 -22.61 -0.57
N GLY A 32 8.84 -22.00 0.58
CA GLY A 32 8.30 -22.45 1.85
C GLY A 32 6.77 -22.43 1.87
N ILE A 33 6.16 -21.38 1.35
CA ILE A 33 4.70 -21.30 1.22
C ILE A 33 4.17 -22.35 0.26
N ILE A 34 4.79 -22.51 -0.92
CA ILE A 34 4.41 -23.54 -1.90
C ILE A 34 4.44 -24.93 -1.27
N SER A 35 5.48 -25.25 -0.51
CA SER A 35 5.63 -26.55 0.14
C SER A 35 4.55 -26.86 1.19
N LYS A 36 3.82 -25.85 1.66
CA LYS A 36 2.77 -25.97 2.68
C LYS A 36 1.35 -25.77 2.16
N LEU A 37 1.16 -25.67 0.84
CA LEU A 37 -0.19 -25.45 0.28
C LEU A 37 -1.15 -26.60 0.61
N ASP A 38 -0.69 -27.87 0.58
CA ASP A 38 -1.54 -29.00 0.94
C ASP A 38 -1.97 -28.94 2.43
N TYR A 39 -1.02 -28.65 3.32
CA TYR A 39 -1.31 -28.44 4.74
C TYR A 39 -2.34 -27.30 4.95
N LEU A 40 -2.17 -26.16 4.27
CA LEU A 40 -3.09 -25.04 4.37
C LEU A 40 -4.49 -25.41 3.84
N LYS A 41 -4.55 -26.20 2.76
CA LYS A 41 -5.80 -26.70 2.22
C LYS A 41 -6.51 -27.66 3.17
N GLU A 42 -5.79 -28.59 3.78
CA GLU A 42 -6.31 -29.51 4.82
C GLU A 42 -6.82 -28.75 6.05
N LEU A 43 -6.19 -27.62 6.40
CA LEU A 43 -6.62 -26.73 7.47
C LEU A 43 -7.93 -25.98 7.12
N GLY A 44 -8.37 -26.02 5.86
CA GLY A 44 -9.58 -25.36 5.39
C GLY A 44 -9.38 -23.93 4.89
N ILE A 45 -8.14 -23.57 4.54
CA ILE A 45 -7.83 -22.26 3.98
C ILE A 45 -8.11 -22.25 2.47
N ASP A 46 -8.82 -21.23 2.03
CA ASP A 46 -9.15 -21.01 0.60
C ASP A 46 -8.39 -19.82 0.00
N ILE A 47 -8.08 -18.82 0.81
CA ILE A 47 -7.43 -17.59 0.39
C ILE A 47 -6.19 -17.38 1.25
N ILE A 48 -5.05 -17.17 0.62
CA ILE A 48 -3.80 -16.80 1.27
C ILE A 48 -3.54 -15.32 0.99
N TRP A 49 -3.54 -14.48 2.02
CA TRP A 49 -3.08 -13.12 1.93
C TRP A 49 -1.61 -13.06 2.35
N LEU A 50 -0.74 -12.63 1.43
CA LEU A 50 0.68 -12.41 1.67
C LEU A 50 0.90 -10.98 2.16
N SER A 51 1.58 -10.80 3.31
CA SER A 51 2.23 -9.52 3.61
C SER A 51 3.24 -9.18 2.52
N PRO A 52 3.65 -7.89 2.37
CA PRO A 52 4.40 -7.47 1.18
C PRO A 52 5.62 -8.32 0.87
N VAL A 53 5.74 -8.71 -0.41
CA VAL A 53 6.87 -9.47 -0.96
C VAL A 53 7.54 -8.74 -2.13
N TYR A 54 7.10 -7.52 -2.43
CA TYR A 54 7.71 -6.66 -3.45
C TYR A 54 9.13 -6.28 -3.08
N GLU A 55 9.91 -5.82 -4.07
CA GLU A 55 11.22 -5.24 -3.82
C GLU A 55 11.11 -4.03 -2.88
N SER A 56 11.92 -4.04 -1.81
CA SER A 56 11.83 -3.06 -0.73
C SER A 56 13.16 -2.91 0.01
N PRO A 57 13.53 -1.69 0.45
CA PRO A 57 14.62 -1.48 1.41
C PRO A 57 14.32 -2.03 2.81
N PHE A 58 13.08 -2.43 3.11
CA PHE A 58 12.66 -3.02 4.38
C PHE A 58 12.76 -2.09 5.60
N VAL A 59 12.59 -0.81 5.41
CA VAL A 59 12.52 0.15 6.52
C VAL A 59 11.27 -0.08 7.36
N ASP A 60 10.18 -0.46 6.70
CA ASP A 60 8.88 -0.79 7.30
C ASP A 60 8.42 -2.19 6.89
N GLN A 61 9.27 -3.19 7.08
CA GLN A 61 8.96 -4.62 6.91
C GLN A 61 8.38 -4.99 5.53
N GLY A 62 8.70 -4.21 4.48
CA GLY A 62 8.24 -4.42 3.11
C GLY A 62 7.12 -3.46 2.67
N TYR A 63 6.57 -2.66 3.58
CA TYR A 63 5.57 -1.63 3.24
C TYR A 63 6.18 -0.36 2.61
N ASP A 64 7.49 -0.29 2.46
CA ASP A 64 8.26 0.72 1.74
C ASP A 64 8.69 0.15 0.37
N ILE A 65 7.78 0.11 -0.60
CA ILE A 65 7.97 -0.57 -1.89
C ILE A 65 8.82 0.26 -2.83
N SER A 66 9.94 -0.31 -3.31
CA SER A 66 10.83 0.32 -4.30
C SER A 66 10.55 -0.09 -5.74
N ASP A 67 9.97 -1.28 -5.96
CA ASP A 67 9.45 -1.73 -7.25
C ASP A 67 8.17 -2.56 -7.05
N TYR A 68 7.06 -2.12 -7.68
CA TYR A 68 5.77 -2.81 -7.60
C TYR A 68 5.66 -3.99 -8.57
N TYR A 69 6.62 -4.18 -9.48
CA TYR A 69 6.57 -5.19 -10.54
C TYR A 69 7.55 -6.33 -10.33
N ASP A 70 8.31 -6.32 -9.23
CA ASP A 70 9.26 -7.38 -8.92
C ASP A 70 9.12 -7.90 -7.49
N ILE A 71 9.67 -9.09 -7.26
CA ILE A 71 9.71 -9.78 -5.97
C ILE A 71 11.07 -9.55 -5.31
N ASP A 72 11.05 -9.18 -4.04
CA ASP A 72 12.28 -9.02 -3.27
C ASP A 72 13.08 -10.33 -3.21
N PRO A 73 14.38 -10.30 -3.57
CA PRO A 73 15.23 -11.50 -3.60
C PRO A 73 15.28 -12.30 -2.30
N ARG A 74 14.96 -11.67 -1.16
CA ARG A 74 14.85 -12.36 0.14
C ARG A 74 13.75 -13.41 0.16
N PHE A 75 12.68 -13.21 -0.62
CA PHE A 75 11.53 -14.12 -0.65
C PHE A 75 11.56 -15.06 -1.85
N GLY A 76 12.38 -14.81 -2.84
CA GLY A 76 12.47 -15.61 -4.07
C GLY A 76 12.50 -14.75 -5.33
N THR A 77 11.94 -15.29 -6.39
CA THR A 77 11.92 -14.68 -7.71
C THR A 77 10.48 -14.51 -8.22
N MET A 78 10.32 -13.75 -9.31
CA MET A 78 9.04 -13.67 -10.01
C MET A 78 8.56 -15.07 -10.49
N ALA A 79 9.48 -15.95 -10.88
CA ALA A 79 9.13 -17.32 -11.25
C ALA A 79 8.57 -18.12 -10.06
N ASP A 80 9.09 -17.91 -8.86
CA ASP A 80 8.57 -18.54 -7.64
C ASP A 80 7.17 -18.00 -7.29
N MET A 81 6.91 -16.73 -7.54
CA MET A 81 5.58 -16.15 -7.36
C MET A 81 4.58 -16.69 -8.40
N ASP A 82 4.96 -16.79 -9.66
CA ASP A 82 4.14 -17.40 -10.70
C ASP A 82 3.85 -18.88 -10.38
N GLU A 83 4.82 -19.63 -9.85
CA GLU A 83 4.63 -20.98 -9.36
C GLU A 83 3.64 -21.04 -8.19
N LEU A 84 3.78 -20.16 -7.20
CA LEU A 84 2.86 -20.11 -6.05
C LEU A 84 1.42 -19.88 -6.50
N ILE A 85 1.19 -18.93 -7.40
CA ILE A 85 -0.14 -18.65 -7.96
C ILE A 85 -0.70 -19.88 -8.67
N ALA A 86 0.11 -20.54 -9.51
CA ALA A 86 -0.30 -21.71 -10.27
C ALA A 86 -0.60 -22.91 -9.35
N GLU A 87 0.23 -23.17 -8.35
CA GLU A 87 0.07 -24.28 -7.41
C GLU A 87 -1.12 -24.07 -6.45
N ALA A 88 -1.37 -22.84 -6.01
CA ALA A 88 -2.56 -22.48 -5.25
C ALA A 88 -3.83 -22.73 -6.08
N LYS A 89 -3.83 -22.30 -7.34
CA LYS A 89 -4.98 -22.48 -8.25
C LYS A 89 -5.33 -23.96 -8.48
N LYS A 90 -4.33 -24.85 -8.58
CA LYS A 90 -4.57 -26.30 -8.69
C LYS A 90 -5.33 -26.88 -7.50
N ARG A 91 -5.28 -26.23 -6.34
CA ARG A 91 -5.92 -26.61 -5.08
C ARG A 91 -7.20 -25.86 -4.80
N ASP A 92 -7.74 -25.12 -5.78
CA ASP A 92 -8.86 -24.18 -5.58
C ASP A 92 -8.57 -23.21 -4.41
N MET A 93 -7.37 -22.67 -4.41
CA MET A 93 -6.91 -21.64 -3.49
C MET A 93 -6.54 -20.37 -4.25
N TYR A 94 -6.67 -19.23 -3.61
CA TYR A 94 -6.43 -17.93 -4.20
C TYR A 94 -5.33 -17.20 -3.43
N ILE A 95 -4.46 -16.51 -4.14
CA ILE A 95 -3.43 -15.65 -3.54
C ILE A 95 -3.90 -14.20 -3.61
N LEU A 96 -3.84 -13.49 -2.48
CA LEU A 96 -3.93 -12.05 -2.40
C LEU A 96 -2.56 -11.49 -2.05
N MET A 97 -2.19 -10.37 -2.67
CA MET A 97 -1.05 -9.57 -2.24
C MET A 97 -1.51 -8.35 -1.44
N ASP A 98 -0.58 -7.76 -0.72
CA ASP A 98 -0.79 -6.48 -0.08
C ASP A 98 -0.65 -5.35 -1.10
N LEU A 99 -1.62 -4.46 -1.20
CA LEU A 99 -1.61 -3.31 -2.10
C LEU A 99 -1.29 -2.05 -1.30
N VAL A 100 -0.03 -1.64 -1.35
CA VAL A 100 0.47 -0.46 -0.64
C VAL A 100 0.49 0.72 -1.60
N VAL A 101 -0.51 1.59 -1.52
CA VAL A 101 -0.71 2.66 -2.51
C VAL A 101 -0.91 4.05 -1.91
N ASN A 102 -0.87 4.16 -0.57
CA ASN A 102 -0.80 5.49 0.05
C ASN A 102 0.55 6.15 -0.20
N HIS A 103 1.62 5.36 -0.24
CA HIS A 103 3.01 5.80 -0.35
C HIS A 103 3.83 4.78 -1.15
N CYS A 104 5.04 5.15 -1.50
CA CYS A 104 6.08 4.23 -1.97
C CYS A 104 7.36 4.44 -1.16
N SER A 105 8.43 3.67 -1.46
CA SER A 105 9.75 3.92 -0.88
C SER A 105 10.37 5.21 -1.42
N ASP A 106 11.23 5.85 -0.63
CA ASP A 106 12.13 6.91 -1.10
C ASP A 106 13.18 6.38 -2.11
N GLU A 107 13.31 5.06 -2.22
CA GLU A 107 14.14 4.39 -3.23
C GLU A 107 13.36 4.02 -4.50
N HIS A 108 12.05 4.28 -4.57
CA HIS A 108 11.26 4.08 -5.79
C HIS A 108 11.69 5.06 -6.88
N GLU A 109 11.67 4.61 -8.14
CA GLU A 109 12.07 5.42 -9.30
C GLU A 109 11.30 6.75 -9.39
N TRP A 110 10.02 6.76 -9.05
CA TRP A 110 9.21 7.97 -9.09
C TRP A 110 9.73 9.03 -8.12
N PHE A 111 10.13 8.64 -6.90
CA PHE A 111 10.63 9.59 -5.91
C PHE A 111 12.03 10.08 -6.27
N LYS A 112 12.90 9.21 -6.76
CA LYS A 112 14.24 9.62 -7.27
C LYS A 112 14.12 10.67 -8.37
N LYS A 113 13.21 10.46 -9.34
CA LYS A 113 12.92 11.43 -10.40
C LYS A 113 12.28 12.72 -9.88
N ALA A 114 11.45 12.66 -8.84
CA ALA A 114 10.92 13.85 -8.18
C ALA A 114 12.00 14.68 -7.50
N CYS A 115 13.04 14.04 -6.93
CA CYS A 115 14.21 14.74 -6.39
C CYS A 115 15.04 15.44 -7.49
N GLU A 116 15.14 14.83 -8.68
CA GLU A 116 15.88 15.39 -9.83
C GLU A 116 15.12 16.56 -10.48
N ASP A 117 13.80 16.46 -10.60
CA ASP A 117 12.95 17.49 -11.18
C ASP A 117 11.62 17.61 -10.38
N PRO A 118 11.64 18.40 -9.28
CA PRO A 118 10.49 18.52 -8.39
C PRO A 118 9.30 19.29 -8.99
N ASP A 119 9.49 20.02 -10.07
CA ASP A 119 8.44 20.75 -10.78
C ASP A 119 7.93 20.00 -12.02
N GLY A 120 8.57 18.86 -12.36
CA GLY A 120 8.23 18.02 -13.48
C GLY A 120 7.11 17.01 -13.17
N LYS A 121 6.96 16.04 -14.08
CA LYS A 121 5.92 15.00 -13.99
C LYS A 121 5.92 14.29 -12.63
N TYR A 122 7.09 13.79 -12.21
CA TYR A 122 7.19 12.96 -11.01
C TYR A 122 7.17 13.78 -9.72
N GLY A 123 7.52 15.06 -9.73
CA GLY A 123 7.27 15.96 -8.61
C GLY A 123 5.79 16.06 -8.27
N ASN A 124 4.91 16.04 -9.29
CA ASN A 124 3.47 16.04 -9.11
C ASN A 124 2.89 14.70 -8.62
N PHE A 125 3.71 13.63 -8.56
CA PHE A 125 3.29 12.34 -8.00
C PHE A 125 3.25 12.35 -6.47
N PHE A 126 3.86 13.35 -5.85
CA PHE A 126 3.95 13.52 -4.39
C PHE A 126 3.35 14.85 -3.97
N TYR A 127 3.01 14.96 -2.69
CA TYR A 127 2.61 16.23 -2.11
C TYR A 127 3.87 17.02 -1.75
N LEU A 128 4.26 17.95 -2.62
CA LEU A 128 5.41 18.83 -2.43
C LEU A 128 4.99 20.24 -2.04
N ARG A 129 5.78 20.92 -1.21
CA ARG A 129 5.61 22.33 -0.82
C ARG A 129 6.97 23.01 -0.81
N ASP A 130 6.99 24.29 -1.17
CA ASP A 130 8.20 25.10 -1.04
C ASP A 130 8.59 25.22 0.43
N LYS A 131 9.88 25.01 0.70
CA LYS A 131 10.42 25.13 2.04
C LYS A 131 10.46 26.58 2.47
N LYS A 132 9.98 26.84 3.69
CA LYS A 132 10.15 28.11 4.38
C LYS A 132 10.98 27.89 5.64
N GLU A 133 11.92 28.79 5.90
CA GLU A 133 12.81 28.67 7.05
C GLU A 133 12.04 28.71 8.37
N GLY A 134 12.23 27.67 9.19
CA GLY A 134 11.57 27.54 10.50
C GLY A 134 10.06 27.23 10.48
N GLU A 135 9.47 27.03 9.30
CA GLU A 135 8.05 26.70 9.16
C GLU A 135 7.85 25.30 8.56
N LEU A 136 6.82 24.61 9.02
CA LEU A 136 6.29 23.40 8.38
C LEU A 136 5.07 23.78 7.53
N PRO A 137 4.84 23.11 6.37
CA PRO A 137 3.64 23.37 5.56
C PRO A 137 2.33 23.09 6.29
N THR A 138 2.33 22.12 7.21
CA THR A 138 1.26 21.91 8.21
C THR A 138 1.86 21.33 9.49
N ASN A 139 1.13 21.49 10.60
CA ASN A 139 1.53 20.96 11.89
C ASN A 139 1.09 19.50 12.15
N TRP A 140 0.91 18.72 11.11
CA TRP A 140 0.45 17.34 11.25
C TRP A 140 1.58 16.43 11.77
N ARG A 141 1.18 15.47 12.64
CA ARG A 141 2.09 14.47 13.21
C ARG A 141 1.94 13.14 12.47
N SER A 142 3.08 12.56 12.06
CA SER A 142 3.17 11.23 11.48
C SER A 142 2.69 10.15 12.47
N TYR A 143 2.19 9.03 11.94
CA TYR A 143 1.88 7.83 12.75
C TYR A 143 3.10 7.32 13.53
N PHE A 144 4.30 7.48 12.97
CA PHE A 144 5.55 7.05 13.59
C PHE A 144 6.23 8.13 14.44
N GLY A 145 5.53 9.27 14.63
CA GLY A 145 6.01 10.40 15.41
C GLY A 145 6.77 11.45 14.59
N GLY A 146 6.92 12.65 15.17
CA GLY A 146 7.48 13.79 14.47
C GLY A 146 6.52 14.39 13.41
N PRO A 147 6.95 15.45 12.72
CA PRO A 147 6.17 16.07 11.66
C PRO A 147 6.01 15.16 10.45
N VAL A 148 4.95 15.39 9.66
CA VAL A 148 4.71 14.67 8.39
C VAL A 148 5.48 15.26 7.21
N TRP A 149 6.26 16.29 7.42
CA TRP A 149 7.03 16.97 6.37
C TRP A 149 8.52 16.76 6.56
N GLU A 150 9.21 16.37 5.50
CA GLU A 150 10.65 16.18 5.45
C GLU A 150 11.23 16.91 4.24
N ASP A 151 12.49 17.33 4.31
CA ASP A 151 13.15 18.01 3.20
C ASP A 151 13.34 17.08 2.00
N LEU A 152 12.91 17.52 0.82
CA LEU A 152 13.15 16.80 -0.43
C LEU A 152 14.64 16.93 -0.82
N PRO A 153 15.41 15.83 -0.90
CA PRO A 153 16.84 15.87 -1.10
C PRO A 153 17.27 16.71 -2.32
N GLY A 154 18.25 17.58 -2.12
CA GLY A 154 18.83 18.39 -3.19
C GLY A 154 17.98 19.56 -3.71
N THR A 155 16.84 19.85 -3.06
CA THR A 155 15.87 20.86 -3.52
C THR A 155 15.51 21.85 -2.42
N ASN A 156 14.74 22.89 -2.80
CA ASN A 156 14.13 23.83 -1.84
C ASN A 156 12.66 23.48 -1.57
N LYS A 157 12.36 22.18 -1.49
CA LYS A 157 10.99 21.69 -1.23
C LYS A 157 10.98 20.72 -0.07
N GLN A 158 9.77 20.49 0.47
CA GLN A 158 9.45 19.45 1.44
C GLN A 158 8.39 18.55 0.87
N TYR A 159 8.43 17.25 1.23
CA TYR A 159 7.44 16.24 0.85
C TYR A 159 6.66 15.74 2.06
N LEU A 160 5.44 15.30 1.81
CA LEU A 160 4.55 14.72 2.81
C LEU A 160 4.84 13.24 3.00
N HIS A 161 4.85 12.78 4.27
CA HIS A 161 4.83 11.36 4.65
C HIS A 161 4.00 11.16 5.90
N VAL A 162 2.91 10.43 5.82
CA VAL A 162 2.07 10.17 7.02
C VAL A 162 2.59 9.01 7.87
N PHE A 163 3.42 8.13 7.28
CA PHE A 163 4.13 7.04 7.94
C PHE A 163 5.62 7.39 8.14
N HIS A 164 6.52 6.49 7.80
CA HIS A 164 7.95 6.73 7.93
C HIS A 164 8.42 7.77 6.91
N LYS A 165 9.44 8.58 7.26
CA LYS A 165 10.02 9.58 6.34
C LYS A 165 10.57 9.00 5.04
N LYS A 166 10.89 7.70 5.02
CA LYS A 166 11.28 6.97 3.81
C LYS A 166 10.09 6.39 3.03
N GLN A 167 8.88 6.82 3.36
CA GLN A 167 7.63 6.42 2.70
C GLN A 167 6.87 7.67 2.24
N PRO A 168 7.35 8.38 1.19
CA PRO A 168 6.69 9.56 0.66
C PRO A 168 5.28 9.24 0.16
N ASP A 169 4.30 10.07 0.55
CA ASP A 169 2.90 9.89 0.21
C ASP A 169 2.62 10.22 -1.26
N LEU A 170 1.92 9.32 -1.93
CA LEU A 170 1.48 9.50 -3.32
C LEU A 170 0.30 10.47 -3.40
N ASN A 171 0.34 11.36 -4.38
CA ASN A 171 -0.68 12.36 -4.64
C ASN A 171 -1.85 11.77 -5.44
N TRP A 172 -2.82 11.19 -4.75
CA TRP A 172 -4.01 10.59 -5.39
C TRP A 172 -4.93 11.59 -6.10
N GLU A 173 -4.79 12.89 -5.86
CA GLU A 173 -5.49 13.91 -6.65
C GLU A 173 -4.97 13.95 -8.10
N ASN A 174 -3.72 13.54 -8.30
CA ASN A 174 -3.15 13.44 -9.64
C ASN A 174 -3.68 12.19 -10.37
N PRO A 175 -4.41 12.34 -11.48
CA PRO A 175 -4.93 11.19 -12.23
C PRO A 175 -3.83 10.30 -12.81
N GLU A 176 -2.63 10.82 -13.08
CA GLU A 176 -1.52 10.01 -13.58
C GLU A 176 -1.01 9.03 -12.51
N VAL A 177 -1.02 9.42 -11.23
CA VAL A 177 -0.72 8.52 -10.11
C VAL A 177 -1.72 7.38 -10.07
N ARG A 178 -3.02 7.69 -10.16
CA ARG A 178 -4.07 6.67 -10.17
C ARG A 178 -3.93 5.70 -11.35
N GLU A 179 -3.61 6.22 -12.54
CA GLU A 179 -3.37 5.38 -13.72
C GLU A 179 -2.19 4.41 -13.53
N GLU A 180 -1.08 4.86 -12.94
CA GLU A 180 0.06 3.96 -12.66
C GLU A 180 -0.30 2.90 -11.61
N VAL A 181 -1.06 3.26 -10.57
CA VAL A 181 -1.58 2.31 -9.59
C VAL A 181 -2.49 1.27 -10.26
N TYR A 182 -3.42 1.70 -11.14
CA TYR A 182 -4.33 0.78 -11.82
C TYR A 182 -3.62 -0.14 -12.81
N LYS A 183 -2.58 0.33 -13.47
CA LYS A 183 -1.71 -0.52 -14.31
C LYS A 183 -1.04 -1.62 -13.49
N ASN A 184 -0.50 -1.26 -12.32
CA ASN A 184 0.11 -2.22 -11.43
C ASN A 184 -0.90 -3.27 -10.95
N ILE A 185 -2.07 -2.85 -10.46
CA ILE A 185 -3.13 -3.77 -10.02
C ILE A 185 -3.52 -4.73 -11.16
N ASN A 186 -3.79 -4.21 -12.34
CA ASN A 186 -4.18 -5.02 -13.49
C ASN A 186 -3.10 -5.99 -13.92
N TRP A 187 -1.83 -5.58 -13.88
CA TRP A 187 -0.70 -6.44 -14.22
C TRP A 187 -0.61 -7.67 -13.31
N TRP A 188 -0.79 -7.48 -12.01
CA TRP A 188 -0.81 -8.59 -11.05
C TRP A 188 -2.05 -9.47 -11.19
N LEU A 189 -3.22 -8.87 -11.46
CA LEU A 189 -4.44 -9.63 -11.72
C LEU A 189 -4.35 -10.45 -13.01
N ASP A 190 -3.69 -9.93 -14.06
CA ASP A 190 -3.38 -10.67 -15.29
C ASP A 190 -2.48 -11.89 -15.04
N LYS A 191 -1.62 -11.87 -14.00
CA LYS A 191 -0.84 -13.03 -13.55
C LYS A 191 -1.68 -14.10 -12.84
N GLY A 192 -2.90 -13.78 -12.45
CA GLY A 192 -3.84 -14.73 -11.84
C GLY A 192 -4.03 -14.59 -10.34
N LEU A 193 -3.67 -13.45 -9.74
CA LEU A 193 -4.05 -13.16 -8.35
C LEU A 193 -5.57 -13.18 -8.17
N GLY A 194 -6.02 -13.64 -7.00
CA GLY A 194 -7.43 -13.58 -6.59
C GLY A 194 -7.86 -12.17 -6.17
N GLY A 195 -6.92 -11.28 -5.90
CA GLY A 195 -7.18 -9.91 -5.50
C GLY A 195 -6.13 -9.33 -4.56
N PHE A 196 -6.54 -8.35 -3.74
CA PHE A 196 -5.64 -7.62 -2.87
C PHE A 196 -6.25 -7.29 -1.49
N ARG A 197 -5.40 -7.25 -0.49
CA ARG A 197 -5.66 -6.49 0.73
C ARG A 197 -5.04 -5.10 0.54
N ILE A 198 -5.82 -4.05 0.74
CA ILE A 198 -5.38 -2.67 0.50
C ILE A 198 -4.94 -2.05 1.82
N ASP A 199 -3.65 -1.74 1.88
CA ASP A 199 -3.00 -1.18 3.06
C ASP A 199 -3.43 0.26 3.33
N ALA A 200 -3.69 0.58 4.59
CA ALA A 200 -3.91 1.93 5.09
C ALA A 200 -4.81 2.80 4.19
N ILE A 201 -5.86 2.21 3.63
CA ILE A 201 -6.67 2.79 2.54
C ILE A 201 -7.26 4.15 2.91
N ILE A 202 -7.54 4.39 4.18
CA ILE A 202 -8.09 5.67 4.68
C ILE A 202 -7.16 6.86 4.42
N ASN A 203 -5.86 6.60 4.23
CA ASN A 203 -4.85 7.66 4.07
C ASN A 203 -4.67 8.13 2.63
N ILE A 204 -5.21 7.45 1.61
CA ILE A 204 -5.02 7.86 0.21
C ILE A 204 -5.67 9.20 -0.12
N LYS A 205 -6.73 9.59 0.61
CA LYS A 205 -7.38 10.88 0.48
C LYS A 205 -6.89 11.84 1.57
N LYS A 206 -6.46 13.04 1.16
CA LYS A 206 -6.08 14.12 2.06
C LYS A 206 -7.17 15.20 2.07
N ALA A 207 -7.36 15.86 3.23
CA ALA A 207 -8.17 17.08 3.27
C ALA A 207 -7.45 18.23 2.55
N LEU A 208 -8.14 18.86 1.62
CA LEU A 208 -7.61 19.96 0.83
C LEU A 208 -8.56 21.16 0.86
N PRO A 209 -8.05 22.42 0.92
CA PRO A 209 -6.63 22.75 1.04
C PRO A 209 -6.04 22.32 2.39
N MET A 210 -4.74 21.95 2.39
CA MET A 210 -4.04 21.59 3.62
C MET A 210 -3.92 22.79 4.54
N HIS A 211 -4.14 22.59 5.84
CA HIS A 211 -4.06 23.62 6.88
C HIS A 211 -3.67 23.02 8.23
N ASP A 212 -3.31 23.90 9.17
CA ASP A 212 -3.01 23.52 10.54
C ASP A 212 -4.27 23.21 11.35
N TYR A 213 -4.12 22.32 12.30
CA TYR A 213 -5.14 22.05 13.32
C TYR A 213 -4.67 22.50 14.70
N GLU A 214 -5.61 22.65 15.64
CA GLU A 214 -5.27 22.89 17.03
C GLU A 214 -4.32 21.79 17.53
N PRO A 215 -3.11 22.14 18.03
CA PRO A 215 -2.17 21.19 18.57
C PRO A 215 -2.78 20.31 19.67
N ASP A 216 -2.41 19.05 19.70
CA ASP A 216 -2.91 18.10 20.72
C ASP A 216 -1.83 17.67 21.73
N ARG A 217 -0.61 18.20 21.58
CA ARG A 217 0.52 18.00 22.49
C ARG A 217 1.41 19.25 22.55
N GLU A 218 2.33 19.26 23.53
CA GLU A 218 3.29 20.35 23.77
C GLU A 218 4.29 20.56 22.61
N ASP A 219 4.45 19.58 21.71
CA ASP A 219 5.32 19.65 20.55
C ASP A 219 4.76 20.58 19.42
N GLY A 220 3.58 21.16 19.62
CA GLY A 220 2.92 22.02 18.64
C GLY A 220 2.32 21.27 17.45
N LEU A 221 2.44 19.95 17.39
CA LEU A 221 1.89 19.15 16.32
C LEU A 221 0.48 18.65 16.66
N CYS A 222 -0.23 18.23 15.61
CA CYS A 222 -1.57 17.68 15.69
C CYS A 222 -1.62 16.28 15.08
N SER A 223 -2.37 15.38 15.69
CA SER A 223 -2.60 14.04 15.14
C SER A 223 -3.16 14.11 13.72
N ILE A 224 -2.55 13.34 12.80
CA ILE A 224 -3.01 13.20 11.41
C ILE A 224 -4.49 12.78 11.30
N ARG A 225 -5.04 12.14 12.33
CA ARG A 225 -6.44 11.72 12.38
C ARG A 225 -7.44 12.88 12.26
N LYS A 226 -7.04 14.11 12.65
CA LYS A 226 -7.91 15.28 12.45
C LYS A 226 -8.06 15.60 10.95
N MET A 227 -6.98 15.48 10.19
CA MET A 227 -7.02 15.63 8.73
C MET A 227 -7.89 14.57 8.10
N LEU A 228 -7.76 13.29 8.50
CA LEU A 228 -8.57 12.19 7.96
C LEU A 228 -10.07 12.43 8.17
N LYS A 229 -10.49 12.93 9.32
CA LYS A 229 -11.91 13.25 9.59
C LYS A 229 -12.49 14.35 8.71
N GLU A 230 -11.65 15.22 8.17
CA GLU A 230 -12.07 16.25 7.21
C GLU A 230 -11.97 15.78 5.76
N ALA A 231 -11.15 14.78 5.46
CA ALA A 231 -11.00 14.25 4.13
C ALA A 231 -12.32 13.67 3.63
N LYS A 232 -12.78 14.12 2.47
CA LYS A 232 -14.03 13.68 1.85
C LYS A 232 -13.79 13.20 0.43
N GLY A 233 -14.65 12.29 -0.05
CA GLY A 233 -14.60 11.81 -1.43
C GLY A 233 -13.65 10.63 -1.62
N ILE A 234 -13.25 9.92 -0.57
CA ILE A 234 -12.48 8.68 -0.71
C ILE A 234 -13.24 7.63 -1.52
N GLY A 235 -14.57 7.56 -1.37
CA GLY A 235 -15.43 6.67 -2.13
C GLY A 235 -15.34 6.85 -3.65
N ASP A 236 -15.04 8.08 -4.13
CA ASP A 236 -14.84 8.33 -5.56
C ASP A 236 -13.57 7.63 -6.06
N PHE A 237 -12.46 7.71 -5.30
CA PHE A 237 -11.21 7.02 -5.64
C PHE A 237 -11.37 5.51 -5.60
N LEU A 238 -12.06 4.98 -4.58
CA LEU A 238 -12.32 3.55 -4.43
C LEU A 238 -13.25 3.04 -5.53
N GLY A 239 -14.29 3.80 -5.87
CA GLY A 239 -15.20 3.51 -6.97
C GLY A 239 -14.48 3.47 -8.32
N GLU A 240 -13.61 4.45 -8.60
CA GLU A 240 -12.79 4.49 -9.81
C GLU A 240 -11.82 3.28 -9.85
N MET A 241 -11.11 3.01 -8.76
CA MET A 241 -10.21 1.85 -8.65
C MET A 241 -10.95 0.55 -8.91
N ARG A 242 -12.08 0.32 -8.23
CA ARG A 242 -12.91 -0.87 -8.42
C ARG A 242 -13.32 -1.05 -9.90
N ASP A 243 -13.85 -0.01 -10.52
CA ASP A 243 -14.38 -0.08 -11.88
C ASP A 243 -13.29 -0.24 -12.94
N ARG A 244 -12.09 0.30 -12.68
CA ARG A 244 -10.94 0.24 -13.57
C ARG A 244 -10.10 -1.04 -13.40
N THR A 245 -10.24 -1.76 -12.28
CA THR A 245 -9.42 -2.93 -11.91
C THR A 245 -10.26 -4.13 -11.47
N PHE A 246 -10.59 -4.24 -10.21
CA PHE A 246 -11.16 -5.43 -9.56
C PHE A 246 -12.42 -5.97 -10.24
N LYS A 247 -13.30 -5.11 -10.69
CA LYS A 247 -14.56 -5.48 -11.35
C LYS A 247 -14.34 -6.25 -12.66
N LYS A 248 -13.30 -5.90 -13.40
CA LYS A 248 -12.93 -6.54 -14.67
C LYS A 248 -12.55 -8.02 -14.48
N TYR A 249 -11.92 -8.34 -13.34
CA TYR A 249 -11.40 -9.68 -13.03
C TYR A 249 -12.29 -10.46 -12.07
N ASP A 250 -13.40 -9.89 -11.61
CA ASP A 250 -14.19 -10.40 -10.46
C ASP A 250 -13.26 -10.68 -9.25
N ALA A 251 -12.28 -9.81 -9.05
CA ALA A 251 -11.26 -9.97 -8.02
C ALA A 251 -11.80 -9.55 -6.65
N PHE A 252 -11.28 -10.19 -5.60
CA PHE A 252 -11.58 -9.84 -4.21
C PHE A 252 -10.68 -8.70 -3.75
N SER A 253 -11.25 -7.72 -3.07
CA SER A 253 -10.48 -6.68 -2.38
C SER A 253 -11.00 -6.47 -0.97
N VAL A 254 -10.10 -6.27 -0.03
CA VAL A 254 -10.39 -5.91 1.36
C VAL A 254 -9.50 -4.76 1.78
N GLY A 255 -10.10 -3.67 2.23
CA GLY A 255 -9.37 -2.48 2.70
C GLY A 255 -9.10 -2.54 4.20
N GLU A 256 -7.92 -2.10 4.61
CA GLU A 256 -7.62 -1.84 6.00
C GLU A 256 -8.17 -0.49 6.43
N VAL A 257 -9.20 -0.52 7.25
CA VAL A 257 -9.83 0.67 7.83
C VAL A 257 -9.67 0.60 9.34
N PHE A 258 -9.13 1.66 9.94
CA PHE A 258 -8.92 1.76 11.38
C PHE A 258 -9.36 3.13 11.89
N ASP A 259 -9.77 3.17 13.18
CA ASP A 259 -10.21 4.38 13.88
C ASP A 259 -11.47 5.08 13.29
N GLU A 260 -12.19 4.41 12.38
CA GLU A 260 -13.44 4.91 11.80
C GLU A 260 -14.65 4.42 12.61
N LYS A 261 -15.72 5.19 12.61
CA LYS A 261 -16.99 4.74 13.21
C LYS A 261 -17.78 3.89 12.22
N ASP A 262 -18.62 3.02 12.74
CA ASP A 262 -19.49 2.15 11.92
C ASP A 262 -20.32 2.94 10.90
N GLU A 263 -20.68 4.18 11.21
CA GLU A 263 -21.46 5.10 10.36
C GLU A 263 -20.65 5.60 9.14
N GLU A 264 -19.32 5.58 9.22
CA GLU A 264 -18.38 6.05 8.20
C GLU A 264 -17.91 4.92 7.26
N ILE A 265 -18.05 3.65 7.70
CA ILE A 265 -17.66 2.46 6.90
C ILE A 265 -18.30 2.41 5.51
N PRO A 266 -19.60 2.82 5.32
CA PRO A 266 -20.19 2.81 3.98
C PRO A 266 -19.45 3.61 2.91
N ASP A 267 -18.63 4.59 3.31
CA ASP A 267 -17.81 5.38 2.37
C ASP A 267 -16.65 4.57 1.76
N PHE A 268 -16.36 3.39 2.33
CA PHE A 268 -15.25 2.50 1.93
C PHE A 268 -15.72 1.21 1.20
N ILE A 269 -17.02 1.05 0.96
CA ILE A 269 -17.61 -0.20 0.41
C ILE A 269 -18.12 0.00 -1.02
#